data_973b754dbf1a1102ae8aa5fb3113bb1d
#
_entry.id   973b754dbf1a1102ae8aa5fb3113bb1d
#
_cell.length_a   1.000
_cell.length_b   1.000
_cell.length_c   1.000
_cell.angle_alpha   90.00
_cell.angle_beta   90.00
_cell.angle_gamma   90.00
#
_symmetry.space_group_name_H-M   'P 1'
#
loop_
_entity.id
_entity.type
_entity.pdbx_description
1 polymer ?
#
loop_
_entity_poly.entity_id
_entity_poly.type
_entity_poly.pdbx_seq_one_letter_code
_entity_poly.pdbx_strand_id
1 'polypeptide(L)'
;MIEESSNASAGPVVLRDAVPADAPGIASIYNDAVRHSTAIWNDVEVDAGNRAEWIAARRRDGFPVLVAVDGDGAVLAYGSFGPWRNFDGYRHTVEHSVYVRGDCRGMGLGRRMLAALVDAARVQGRHVMVAAIDASNTPSIALHRQLGFEESGLVREAGFKFGRWLDLLFMRLQLDERGVDERSVQASAARALH
;
A
#
# COMPACT_ATOMS: atom_id res chain seq x y z
N MET A 1 -42.29 0.91 23.24
CA MET A 1 -41.78 1.15 21.87
C MET A 1 -40.30 0.87 21.93
N ILE A 2 -39.90 -0.26 21.36
CA ILE A 2 -38.51 -0.69 21.26
C ILE A 2 -38.08 -0.23 19.86
N GLU A 3 -37.16 0.75 19.78
CA GLU A 3 -36.55 1.15 18.50
C GLU A 3 -35.70 -0.03 18.00
N GLU A 4 -36.14 -0.64 16.93
CA GLU A 4 -35.34 -1.55 16.13
C GLU A 4 -34.16 -0.79 15.52
N SER A 5 -32.98 -1.01 16.05
CA SER A 5 -31.74 -0.58 15.40
C SER A 5 -31.66 -1.25 14.03
N SER A 6 -31.94 -0.48 13.00
CA SER A 6 -31.76 -0.86 11.59
C SER A 6 -30.31 -1.20 11.37
N ASN A 7 -29.98 -2.49 11.43
CA ASN A 7 -28.72 -3.03 10.94
C ASN A 7 -28.77 -2.98 9.41
N ALA A 8 -28.44 -1.83 8.83
CA ALA A 8 -28.33 -1.68 7.40
C ALA A 8 -27.25 -2.64 6.90
N SER A 9 -27.68 -3.71 6.24
CA SER A 9 -26.82 -4.64 5.53
C SER A 9 -26.00 -3.86 4.52
N ALA A 10 -24.77 -3.54 4.87
CA ALA A 10 -23.83 -2.95 3.91
C ALA A 10 -23.72 -3.90 2.72
N GLY A 11 -24.04 -3.43 1.54
CA GLY A 11 -23.96 -4.22 0.31
C GLY A 11 -22.55 -4.80 0.09
N PRO A 12 -22.37 -5.71 -0.89
CA PRO A 12 -21.11 -6.39 -1.12
C PRO A 12 -19.99 -5.39 -1.38
N VAL A 13 -18.84 -5.56 -0.68
CA VAL A 13 -17.65 -4.72 -0.89
C VAL A 13 -16.96 -5.13 -2.18
N VAL A 14 -16.79 -4.16 -3.10
CA VAL A 14 -16.13 -4.30 -4.39
C VAL A 14 -14.74 -3.69 -4.35
N LEU A 15 -13.72 -4.45 -4.82
CA LEU A 15 -12.39 -3.93 -5.13
C LEU A 15 -12.33 -3.55 -6.61
N ARG A 16 -11.85 -2.34 -6.90
CA ARG A 16 -11.66 -1.84 -8.25
C ARG A 16 -10.58 -0.77 -8.33
N ASP A 17 -10.20 -0.40 -9.54
CA ASP A 17 -9.36 0.78 -9.76
C ASP A 17 -10.06 2.05 -9.25
N ALA A 18 -9.28 2.92 -8.62
CA ALA A 18 -9.75 4.22 -8.17
C ALA A 18 -10.10 5.12 -9.36
N VAL A 19 -11.15 5.89 -9.23
CA VAL A 19 -11.52 6.96 -10.16
C VAL A 19 -11.42 8.32 -9.45
N PRO A 20 -11.39 9.46 -10.17
CA PRO A 20 -11.29 10.78 -9.52
C PRO A 20 -12.37 11.04 -8.47
N ALA A 21 -13.55 10.47 -8.63
CA ALA A 21 -14.65 10.58 -7.65
C ALA A 21 -14.35 9.94 -6.29
N ASP A 22 -13.37 9.03 -6.20
CA ASP A 22 -12.95 8.40 -4.94
C ASP A 22 -12.00 9.28 -4.11
N ALA A 23 -11.46 10.34 -4.71
CA ALA A 23 -10.46 11.20 -4.08
C ALA A 23 -10.87 11.76 -2.72
N PRO A 24 -12.12 12.21 -2.49
CA PRO A 24 -12.57 12.66 -1.16
C PRO A 24 -12.50 11.55 -0.11
N GLY A 25 -12.94 10.32 -0.44
CA GLY A 25 -12.89 9.17 0.46
C GLY A 25 -11.45 8.74 0.77
N ILE A 26 -10.56 8.75 -0.23
CA ILE A 26 -9.13 8.49 -0.05
C ILE A 26 -8.50 9.55 0.84
N ALA A 27 -8.80 10.86 0.63
CA ALA A 27 -8.31 11.94 1.45
C ALA A 27 -8.75 11.78 2.92
N SER A 28 -10.00 11.41 3.16
CA SER A 28 -10.53 11.18 4.51
C SER A 28 -9.76 10.09 5.24
N ILE A 29 -9.52 8.93 4.59
CA ILE A 29 -8.77 7.81 5.19
C ILE A 29 -7.31 8.19 5.41
N TYR A 30 -6.68 8.90 4.46
CA TYR A 30 -5.31 9.39 4.59
C TYR A 30 -5.17 10.33 5.81
N ASN A 31 -6.04 11.32 5.91
CA ASN A 31 -6.00 12.33 6.98
C ASN A 31 -6.31 11.72 8.35
N ASP A 32 -7.21 10.73 8.42
CA ASP A 32 -7.41 9.96 9.66
C ASP A 32 -6.13 9.25 10.10
N ALA A 33 -5.41 8.62 9.15
CA ALA A 33 -4.13 7.98 9.43
C ALA A 33 -3.04 8.99 9.83
N VAL A 34 -3.02 10.18 9.22
CA VAL A 34 -2.12 11.28 9.61
C VAL A 34 -2.39 11.71 11.06
N ARG A 35 -3.64 11.92 11.43
CA ARG A 35 -4.02 12.43 12.77
C ARG A 35 -3.89 11.41 13.89
N HIS A 36 -4.20 10.13 13.59
CA HIS A 36 -4.49 9.16 14.66
C HIS A 36 -3.63 7.90 14.62
N SER A 37 -2.68 7.79 13.68
CA SER A 37 -1.86 6.57 13.58
C SER A 37 -0.42 6.84 13.17
N THR A 38 0.43 5.84 13.37
CA THR A 38 1.81 5.81 12.88
C THR A 38 1.95 5.08 11.53
N ALA A 39 0.83 4.84 10.83
CA ALA A 39 0.86 4.26 9.49
C ALA A 39 1.32 5.27 8.42
N ILE A 40 1.22 6.56 8.70
CA ILE A 40 1.73 7.66 7.87
C ILE A 40 2.54 8.58 8.77
N TRP A 41 3.80 8.83 8.39
CA TRP A 41 4.71 9.68 9.15
C TRP A 41 4.74 11.12 8.62
N ASN A 42 3.60 11.60 8.10
CA ASN A 42 3.38 12.99 7.74
C ASN A 42 2.54 13.68 8.82
N ASP A 43 2.71 15.00 8.93
CA ASP A 43 1.93 15.86 9.82
C ASP A 43 0.90 16.70 9.05
N VAL A 44 1.01 16.75 7.72
CA VAL A 44 0.17 17.59 6.85
C VAL A 44 -0.96 16.76 6.22
N GLU A 45 -2.18 17.26 6.41
CA GLU A 45 -3.37 16.71 5.77
C GLU A 45 -3.44 17.12 4.29
N VAL A 46 -4.21 16.38 3.51
CA VAL A 46 -4.41 16.60 2.08
C VAL A 46 -5.90 16.78 1.76
N ASP A 47 -6.20 17.48 0.68
CA ASP A 47 -7.56 17.62 0.18
C ASP A 47 -7.87 16.61 -0.96
N ALA A 48 -9.11 16.65 -1.43
CA ALA A 48 -9.56 15.80 -2.52
C ALA A 48 -8.83 16.11 -3.84
N GLY A 49 -8.48 17.38 -4.08
CA GLY A 49 -7.72 17.80 -5.27
C GLY A 49 -6.35 17.15 -5.31
N ASN A 50 -5.62 17.20 -4.20
CA ASN A 50 -4.33 16.52 -4.04
C ASN A 50 -4.43 15.00 -4.30
N ARG A 51 -5.48 14.34 -3.80
CA ARG A 51 -5.67 12.91 -4.03
C ARG A 51 -6.07 12.59 -5.46
N ALA A 52 -6.85 13.42 -6.12
CA ALA A 52 -7.19 13.26 -7.53
C ALA A 52 -5.94 13.39 -8.42
N GLU A 53 -5.09 14.37 -8.15
CA GLU A 53 -3.79 14.52 -8.84
C GLU A 53 -2.86 13.32 -8.59
N TRP A 54 -2.80 12.83 -7.36
CA TRP A 54 -2.02 11.63 -7.01
C TRP A 54 -2.52 10.38 -7.75
N ILE A 55 -3.85 10.16 -7.84
CA ILE A 55 -4.43 9.06 -8.63
C ILE A 55 -4.00 9.19 -10.09
N ALA A 56 -4.13 10.39 -10.66
CA ALA A 56 -3.75 10.65 -12.04
C ALA A 56 -2.26 10.42 -12.30
N ALA A 57 -1.39 10.88 -11.38
CA ALA A 57 0.05 10.68 -11.47
C ALA A 57 0.41 9.19 -11.43
N ARG A 58 -0.11 8.43 -10.44
CA ARG A 58 0.12 6.98 -10.34
C ARG A 58 -0.28 6.26 -11.63
N ARG A 59 -1.45 6.59 -12.19
CA ARG A 59 -1.93 6.00 -13.44
C ARG A 59 -1.02 6.33 -14.64
N ARG A 60 -0.55 7.59 -14.77
CA ARG A 60 0.41 7.96 -15.83
C ARG A 60 1.72 7.18 -15.73
N ASP A 61 2.17 6.94 -14.51
CA ASP A 61 3.41 6.21 -14.24
C ASP A 61 3.24 4.68 -14.33
N GLY A 62 2.03 4.20 -14.68
CA GLY A 62 1.71 2.78 -14.82
C GLY A 62 1.49 2.04 -13.49
N PHE A 63 1.29 2.75 -12.39
CA PHE A 63 1.03 2.14 -11.08
C PHE A 63 -0.46 2.16 -10.73
N PRO A 64 -1.00 1.06 -10.14
CA PRO A 64 -2.39 0.99 -9.75
C PRO A 64 -2.67 1.85 -8.51
N VAL A 65 -3.88 2.39 -8.45
CA VAL A 65 -4.51 2.81 -7.21
C VAL A 65 -5.81 2.03 -7.10
N LEU A 66 -5.94 1.19 -6.09
CA LEU A 66 -7.12 0.37 -5.83
C LEU A 66 -7.93 0.96 -4.68
N VAL A 67 -9.25 0.82 -4.77
CA VAL A 67 -10.20 1.14 -3.69
C VAL A 67 -11.09 -0.07 -3.41
N ALA A 68 -11.47 -0.22 -2.14
CA ALA A 68 -12.58 -1.06 -1.72
C ALA A 68 -13.76 -0.14 -1.41
N VAL A 69 -14.88 -0.34 -2.09
CA VAL A 69 -16.09 0.48 -1.92
C VAL A 69 -17.27 -0.40 -1.49
N ASP A 70 -18.18 0.15 -0.71
CA ASP A 70 -19.47 -0.49 -0.37
C ASP A 70 -20.52 -0.30 -1.47
N GLY A 71 -21.74 -0.78 -1.21
CA GLY A 71 -22.85 -0.69 -2.15
C GLY A 71 -23.29 0.75 -2.49
N ASP A 72 -22.99 1.70 -1.62
CA ASP A 72 -23.30 3.13 -1.81
C ASP A 72 -22.13 3.89 -2.46
N GLY A 73 -21.03 3.20 -2.75
CA GLY A 73 -19.82 3.76 -3.37
C GLY A 73 -18.88 4.46 -2.39
N ALA A 74 -19.10 4.35 -1.08
CA ALA A 74 -18.20 4.93 -0.10
C ALA A 74 -16.88 4.14 -0.03
N VAL A 75 -15.73 4.85 0.02
CA VAL A 75 -14.41 4.24 0.10
C VAL A 75 -14.16 3.73 1.52
N LEU A 76 -13.94 2.42 1.64
CA LEU A 76 -13.66 1.72 2.90
C LEU A 76 -12.17 1.45 3.10
N ALA A 77 -11.43 1.29 2.01
CA ALA A 77 -9.99 1.09 2.01
C ALA A 77 -9.40 1.53 0.67
N TYR A 78 -8.14 1.87 0.66
CA TYR A 78 -7.39 2.08 -0.57
C TYR A 78 -5.96 1.56 -0.44
N GLY A 79 -5.34 1.32 -1.59
CA GLY A 79 -3.94 0.92 -1.65
C GLY A 79 -3.33 1.21 -3.01
N SER A 80 -2.02 1.27 -3.04
CA SER A 80 -1.22 1.49 -4.24
C SER A 80 0.16 0.91 -4.04
N PHE A 81 0.91 0.77 -5.12
CA PHE A 81 2.35 0.64 -5.07
C PHE A 81 3.02 1.61 -6.03
N GLY A 82 4.31 1.85 -5.85
CA GLY A 82 5.12 2.70 -6.71
C GLY A 82 6.58 2.28 -6.67
N PRO A 83 7.50 3.04 -7.30
CA PRO A 83 8.92 2.71 -7.29
C PRO A 83 9.45 2.77 -5.85
N TRP A 84 10.27 1.77 -5.48
CA TRP A 84 10.92 1.79 -4.17
C TRP A 84 12.02 2.86 -4.08
N ARG A 85 12.79 3.04 -5.16
CA ARG A 85 13.85 4.07 -5.31
C ARG A 85 13.89 4.57 -6.76
N ASN A 86 14.34 5.80 -6.95
CA ASN A 86 14.35 6.46 -8.27
C ASN A 86 15.61 6.19 -9.10
N PHE A 87 16.22 5.00 -8.96
CA PHE A 87 17.35 4.58 -9.77
C PHE A 87 16.98 3.36 -10.62
N ASP A 88 17.49 3.29 -11.84
CA ASP A 88 17.14 2.25 -12.83
C ASP A 88 17.35 0.81 -12.33
N GLY A 89 18.32 0.59 -11.45
CA GLY A 89 18.56 -0.71 -10.83
C GLY A 89 17.39 -1.22 -9.99
N TYR A 90 16.50 -0.33 -9.53
CA TYR A 90 15.32 -0.69 -8.71
C TYR A 90 14.01 -0.79 -9.51
N ARG A 91 14.04 -0.70 -10.85
CA ARG A 91 12.84 -0.70 -11.70
C ARG A 91 11.90 -1.90 -11.52
N HIS A 92 12.40 -3.02 -10.99
CA HIS A 92 11.62 -4.22 -10.70
C HIS A 92 11.21 -4.35 -9.23
N THR A 93 11.60 -3.39 -8.38
CA THR A 93 11.24 -3.34 -6.96
C THR A 93 10.20 -2.24 -6.74
N VAL A 94 9.11 -2.59 -6.09
CA VAL A 94 8.03 -1.66 -5.75
C VAL A 94 7.82 -1.61 -4.24
N GLU A 95 7.35 -0.47 -3.74
CA GLU A 95 6.87 -0.31 -2.37
C GLU A 95 5.38 -0.03 -2.39
N HIS A 96 4.63 -0.74 -1.58
CA HIS A 96 3.19 -0.56 -1.47
C HIS A 96 2.77 0.21 -0.22
N SER A 97 1.53 0.69 -0.25
CA SER A 97 0.82 1.20 0.92
C SER A 97 -0.64 0.75 0.88
N VAL A 98 -1.20 0.41 2.05
CA VAL A 98 -2.60 0.01 2.23
C VAL A 98 -3.15 0.69 3.46
N TYR A 99 -4.32 1.31 3.31
CA TYR A 99 -5.01 1.99 4.40
C TYR A 99 -6.48 1.58 4.43
N VAL A 100 -6.98 1.32 5.63
CA VAL A 100 -8.37 0.91 5.87
C VAL A 100 -9.02 1.94 6.78
N ARG A 101 -10.23 2.36 6.42
CA ARG A 101 -11.06 3.27 7.24
C ARG A 101 -11.22 2.72 8.65
N GLY A 102 -11.12 3.56 9.65
CA GLY A 102 -11.02 3.17 11.06
C GLY A 102 -12.12 2.20 11.52
N ASP A 103 -13.36 2.51 11.15
CA ASP A 103 -14.56 1.72 11.47
C ASP A 103 -14.71 0.42 10.67
N CYS A 104 -13.88 0.21 9.63
CA CYS A 104 -13.87 -0.99 8.79
C CYS A 104 -12.67 -1.91 9.05
N ARG A 105 -11.87 -1.62 10.09
CA ARG A 105 -10.76 -2.50 10.50
C ARG A 105 -11.30 -3.82 11.04
N GLY A 106 -10.50 -4.88 10.93
CA GLY A 106 -10.92 -6.23 11.35
C GLY A 106 -11.82 -6.97 10.36
N MET A 107 -12.34 -6.31 9.30
CA MET A 107 -13.24 -6.90 8.29
C MET A 107 -12.48 -7.61 7.14
N GLY A 108 -11.17 -7.81 7.25
CA GLY A 108 -10.36 -8.48 6.23
C GLY A 108 -10.01 -7.61 5.00
N LEU A 109 -10.42 -6.33 4.97
CA LEU A 109 -10.22 -5.45 3.82
C LEU A 109 -8.73 -5.20 3.53
N GLY A 110 -7.90 -5.05 4.55
CA GLY A 110 -6.45 -4.89 4.40
C GLY A 110 -5.82 -6.08 3.69
N ARG A 111 -6.20 -7.31 4.06
CA ARG A 111 -5.72 -8.54 3.42
C ARG A 111 -6.15 -8.63 1.96
N ARG A 112 -7.43 -8.36 1.68
CA ARG A 112 -7.96 -8.37 0.31
C ARG A 112 -7.26 -7.33 -0.57
N MET A 113 -7.06 -6.12 -0.05
CA MET A 113 -6.36 -5.03 -0.74
C MET A 113 -4.90 -5.39 -1.04
N LEU A 114 -4.16 -5.85 -0.04
CA LEU A 114 -2.75 -6.22 -0.22
C LEU A 114 -2.59 -7.40 -1.18
N ALA A 115 -3.46 -8.42 -1.11
CA ALA A 115 -3.45 -9.52 -2.07
C ALA A 115 -3.67 -9.03 -3.51
N ALA A 116 -4.64 -8.14 -3.73
CA ALA A 116 -4.89 -7.57 -5.05
C ALA A 116 -3.71 -6.73 -5.59
N LEU A 117 -3.00 -6.00 -4.71
CA LEU A 117 -1.78 -5.27 -5.10
C LEU A 117 -0.63 -6.23 -5.44
N VAL A 118 -0.48 -7.33 -4.71
CA VAL A 118 0.51 -8.38 -5.01
C VAL A 118 0.24 -8.98 -6.39
N ASP A 119 -1.02 -9.31 -6.69
CA ASP A 119 -1.40 -9.87 -7.99
C ASP A 119 -1.18 -8.85 -9.12
N ALA A 120 -1.54 -7.59 -8.91
CA ALA A 120 -1.27 -6.52 -9.89
C ALA A 120 0.24 -6.33 -10.15
N ALA A 121 1.07 -6.42 -9.11
CA ALA A 121 2.52 -6.32 -9.25
C ALA A 121 3.12 -7.53 -10.00
N ARG A 122 2.60 -8.73 -9.77
CA ARG A 122 2.97 -9.94 -10.53
C ARG A 122 2.62 -9.81 -12.01
N VAL A 123 1.40 -9.36 -12.32
CA VAL A 123 0.96 -9.10 -13.71
C VAL A 123 1.86 -8.08 -14.40
N GLN A 124 2.34 -7.07 -13.67
CA GLN A 124 3.30 -6.08 -14.21
C GLN A 124 4.74 -6.59 -14.30
N GLY A 125 5.03 -7.85 -13.95
CA GLY A 125 6.36 -8.43 -13.97
C GLY A 125 7.32 -7.79 -12.97
N ARG A 126 6.82 -7.29 -11.83
CA ARG A 126 7.68 -6.84 -10.74
C ARG A 126 8.31 -8.05 -10.05
N HIS A 127 9.50 -7.87 -9.49
CA HIS A 127 10.26 -8.95 -8.87
C HIS A 127 10.14 -8.96 -7.35
N VAL A 128 10.21 -7.77 -6.74
CA VAL A 128 10.12 -7.62 -5.27
C VAL A 128 9.10 -6.55 -4.92
N MET A 129 8.25 -6.86 -3.92
CA MET A 129 7.42 -5.87 -3.23
C MET A 129 7.94 -5.63 -1.83
N VAL A 130 8.16 -4.37 -1.48
CA VAL A 130 8.61 -3.92 -0.17
C VAL A 130 7.43 -3.34 0.60
N ALA A 131 7.42 -3.61 1.90
CA ALA A 131 6.59 -2.93 2.89
C ALA A 131 7.48 -2.21 3.90
N ALA A 132 7.16 -0.95 4.20
CA ALA A 132 7.77 -0.15 5.25
C ALA A 132 6.73 0.07 6.35
N ILE A 133 6.97 -0.47 7.55
CA ILE A 133 5.96 -0.58 8.61
C ILE A 133 6.55 -0.05 9.91
N ASP A 134 5.79 0.76 10.67
CA ASP A 134 6.14 1.03 12.07
C ASP A 134 6.30 -0.30 12.83
N ALA A 135 7.45 -0.55 13.42
CA ALA A 135 7.77 -1.81 14.08
C ALA A 135 6.82 -2.14 15.26
N SER A 136 6.11 -1.15 15.78
CA SER A 136 5.07 -1.33 16.79
C SER A 136 3.71 -1.75 16.22
N ASN A 137 3.50 -1.69 14.90
CA ASN A 137 2.26 -2.07 14.24
C ASN A 137 2.18 -3.59 14.01
N THR A 138 2.03 -4.33 15.12
CA THR A 138 1.99 -5.80 15.10
C THR A 138 0.86 -6.39 14.23
N PRO A 139 -0.36 -5.78 14.14
CA PRO A 139 -1.38 -6.27 13.23
C PRO A 139 -0.98 -6.18 11.76
N SER A 140 -0.31 -5.09 11.34
CA SER A 140 0.19 -4.96 9.97
C SER A 140 1.28 -5.99 9.68
N ILE A 141 2.24 -6.16 10.59
CA ILE A 141 3.32 -7.15 10.45
C ILE A 141 2.75 -8.57 10.30
N ALA A 142 1.77 -8.92 11.15
CA ALA A 142 1.12 -10.23 11.07
C ALA A 142 0.38 -10.44 9.73
N LEU A 143 -0.30 -9.42 9.23
CA LEU A 143 -0.97 -9.44 7.93
C LEU A 143 0.04 -9.72 6.80
N HIS A 144 1.17 -9.02 6.79
CA HIS A 144 2.21 -9.19 5.77
C HIS A 144 2.83 -10.59 5.82
N ARG A 145 3.14 -11.10 7.03
CA ARG A 145 3.63 -12.48 7.19
C ARG A 145 2.63 -13.52 6.63
N GLN A 146 1.33 -13.35 6.85
CA GLN A 146 0.29 -14.25 6.30
C GLN A 146 0.24 -14.26 4.77
N LEU A 147 0.71 -13.20 4.12
CA LEU A 147 0.80 -13.09 2.65
C LEU A 147 2.21 -13.42 2.13
N GLY A 148 3.07 -13.98 2.96
CA GLY A 148 4.40 -14.46 2.58
C GLY A 148 5.50 -13.40 2.59
N PHE A 149 5.26 -12.22 3.16
CA PHE A 149 6.32 -11.25 3.37
C PHE A 149 7.26 -11.70 4.49
N GLU A 150 8.55 -11.51 4.26
CA GLU A 150 9.64 -11.80 5.20
C GLU A 150 10.27 -10.50 5.70
N GLU A 151 10.71 -10.48 6.95
CA GLU A 151 11.45 -9.35 7.50
C GLU A 151 12.82 -9.22 6.83
N SER A 152 13.18 -8.00 6.44
CA SER A 152 14.41 -7.72 5.70
C SER A 152 15.37 -6.80 6.45
N GLY A 153 14.86 -6.02 7.39
CA GLY A 153 15.71 -5.13 8.18
C GLY A 153 14.90 -4.19 9.07
N LEU A 154 15.53 -3.74 10.14
CA LEU A 154 14.98 -2.78 11.10
C LEU A 154 15.88 -1.54 11.14
N VAL A 155 15.31 -0.37 10.91
CA VAL A 155 15.98 0.92 11.12
C VAL A 155 15.40 1.53 12.40
N ARG A 156 16.21 1.58 13.45
CA ARG A 156 15.79 2.18 14.72
C ARG A 156 15.72 3.68 14.61
N GLU A 157 14.75 4.27 15.31
CA GLU A 157 14.57 5.73 15.41
C GLU A 157 14.56 6.43 14.03
N ALA A 158 14.00 5.75 13.02
CA ALA A 158 13.95 6.20 11.62
C ALA A 158 13.04 7.39 11.39
N GLY A 159 12.03 7.58 12.24
CA GLY A 159 11.06 8.67 12.14
C GLY A 159 10.65 9.21 13.50
N PHE A 160 9.99 10.37 13.50
CA PHE A 160 9.49 11.00 14.72
C PHE A 160 8.04 11.42 14.53
N LYS A 161 7.13 10.97 15.41
CA LYS A 161 5.72 11.35 15.38
C LYS A 161 5.10 11.20 16.77
N PHE A 162 4.12 12.05 17.08
CA PHE A 162 3.43 12.07 18.38
C PHE A 162 4.40 12.14 19.57
N GLY A 163 5.47 12.94 19.44
CA GLY A 163 6.44 13.16 20.50
C GLY A 163 7.38 11.99 20.79
N ARG A 164 7.47 10.97 19.92
CA ARG A 164 8.34 9.80 20.10
C ARG A 164 9.05 9.39 18.81
N TRP A 165 10.23 8.80 18.95
CA TRP A 165 10.94 8.13 17.87
C TRP A 165 10.25 6.82 17.49
N LEU A 166 10.27 6.50 16.20
CA LEU A 166 9.64 5.32 15.61
C LEU A 166 10.68 4.48 14.88
N ASP A 167 10.61 3.18 15.12
CA ASP A 167 11.43 2.19 14.40
C ASP A 167 10.71 1.76 13.12
N LEU A 168 11.45 1.68 12.01
CA LEU A 168 10.93 1.26 10.71
C LEU A 168 11.36 -0.17 10.41
N LEU A 169 10.39 -1.08 10.32
CA LEU A 169 10.60 -2.44 9.86
C LEU A 169 10.36 -2.51 8.35
N PHE A 170 11.35 -2.99 7.61
CA PHE A 170 11.19 -3.38 6.22
C PHE A 170 10.84 -4.86 6.13
N MET A 171 9.79 -5.15 5.35
CA MET A 171 9.47 -6.51 4.94
C MET A 171 9.47 -6.60 3.41
N ARG A 172 9.76 -7.78 2.85
CA ARG A 172 9.79 -8.00 1.41
C ARG A 172 8.99 -9.24 1.03
N LEU A 173 8.41 -9.21 -0.17
CA LEU A 173 7.84 -10.38 -0.83
C LEU A 173 8.50 -10.54 -2.21
N GLN A 174 9.07 -11.70 -2.49
CA GLN A 174 9.48 -12.07 -3.83
C GLN A 174 8.24 -12.46 -4.63
N LEU A 175 8.02 -11.80 -5.77
CA LEU A 175 6.79 -11.92 -6.55
C LEU A 175 6.86 -13.01 -7.62
N ASP A 176 8.06 -13.38 -8.04
CA ASP A 176 8.32 -14.40 -9.05
C ASP A 176 9.50 -15.30 -8.67
N GLU A 177 9.59 -16.45 -9.32
CA GLU A 177 10.66 -17.43 -9.12
C GLU A 177 11.85 -17.19 -10.07
N ARG A 178 11.94 -16.04 -10.76
CA ARG A 178 13.06 -15.77 -11.64
C ARG A 178 14.35 -15.75 -10.83
N GLY A 179 15.08 -16.86 -10.87
CA GLY A 179 16.47 -16.92 -10.47
C GLY A 179 17.29 -15.88 -11.25
N VAL A 180 18.44 -15.48 -10.73
CA VAL A 180 19.41 -14.67 -11.47
C VAL A 180 19.75 -15.46 -12.75
N ASP A 181 19.20 -15.06 -13.91
CA ASP A 181 19.65 -15.58 -15.18
C ASP A 181 21.06 -15.04 -15.39
N GLU A 182 22.06 -15.89 -15.15
CA GLU A 182 23.49 -15.56 -15.27
C GLU A 182 23.83 -14.95 -16.64
N ARG A 183 23.05 -15.24 -17.68
CA ARG A 183 23.21 -14.65 -19.02
C ARG A 183 22.83 -13.16 -19.05
N SER A 184 21.86 -12.73 -18.27
CA SER A 184 21.49 -11.31 -18.19
C SER A 184 22.52 -10.46 -17.44
N VAL A 185 23.23 -11.07 -16.47
CA VAL A 185 24.34 -10.42 -15.74
C VAL A 185 25.54 -10.22 -16.66
N GLN A 186 25.89 -11.22 -17.48
CA GLN A 186 27.00 -11.14 -18.44
C GLN A 186 26.73 -10.13 -19.57
N ALA A 187 25.49 -10.05 -20.07
CA ALA A 187 25.11 -9.08 -21.10
C ALA A 187 25.17 -7.62 -20.59
N SER A 188 24.85 -7.39 -19.32
CA SER A 188 24.94 -6.07 -18.69
C SER A 188 26.40 -5.66 -18.42
N ALA A 189 27.24 -6.60 -17.99
CA ALA A 189 28.68 -6.37 -17.78
C ALA A 189 29.41 -6.07 -19.10
N ALA A 190 29.04 -6.75 -20.19
CA ALA A 190 29.62 -6.50 -21.51
C ALA A 190 29.27 -5.13 -22.11
N ARG A 191 28.10 -4.55 -21.76
CA ARG A 191 27.68 -3.20 -22.18
C ARG A 191 28.32 -2.08 -21.36
N ALA A 192 28.79 -2.35 -20.15
CA ALA A 192 29.43 -1.38 -19.29
C ALA A 192 30.94 -1.18 -19.61
N LEU A 193 31.51 -1.99 -20.50
CA LEU A 193 32.94 -1.96 -20.92
C LEU A 193 33.14 -1.33 -22.30
N HIS A 194 32.10 -0.76 -22.91
CA HIS A 194 32.15 0.02 -24.16
C HIS A 194 31.50 1.40 -23.94
#